data_83f6b0a5e0d23d3b55ca573b6f3c08cf
#
_entry.id   83f6b0a5e0d23d3b55ca573b6f3c08cf
#
_cell.length_a   1.000
_cell.length_b   1.000
_cell.length_c   1.000
_cell.angle_alpha   90.00
_cell.angle_beta   90.00
_cell.angle_gamma   90.00
#
_symmetry.space_group_name_H-M   'P 1'
#
loop_
_entity.id
_entity.type
_entity.pdbx_description
1 polymer ?
#
loop_
_entity_poly.entity_id
_entity_poly.type
_entity_poly.pdbx_seq_one_letter_code
_entity_poly.pdbx_strand_id
1 'polypeptide(L)'
;MDKNYSLIKRLIVLISSVFLFYIFIHAKFLVDSINDITSNVILILIVVVVYMIFVKYVKKQNLITEKYMKTENGNWHCKLSLIFLGLLANLCLNSKFNSNTENQKLVEKQNQHLDMYTQLVHDCLNAGIIEEICFRGLIFIFIFSIFNYFFSKRKQQNDWLSLISFVLVSSCIFGIIHVINGGDWNNISIYFISGLIFSVMFILSKDIKTCMICHALINAFPIFNHTHLNYIEPLTYIILSVVSFCYVVRNYRKWL
;
A
#
# COMPACT_ATOMS: atom_id res chain seq x y z
N MET A 1 -16.68 -32.49 2.29
CA MET A 1 -15.63 -31.85 1.47
C MET A 1 -14.28 -32.27 2.03
N ASP A 2 -13.47 -33.00 1.26
CA ASP A 2 -12.24 -33.63 1.72
C ASP A 2 -11.26 -32.63 2.30
N LYS A 3 -10.74 -32.93 3.52
CA LYS A 3 -9.73 -32.10 4.22
C LYS A 3 -8.49 -31.85 3.34
N ASN A 4 -8.10 -32.83 2.54
CA ASN A 4 -6.95 -32.76 1.64
C ASN A 4 -7.16 -31.74 0.50
N TYR A 5 -8.36 -31.65 -0.05
CA TYR A 5 -8.69 -30.70 -1.11
C TYR A 5 -8.66 -29.25 -0.61
N SER A 6 -9.08 -29.01 0.63
CA SER A 6 -8.96 -27.70 1.28
C SER A 6 -7.50 -27.29 1.54
N LEU A 7 -6.63 -28.24 1.89
CA LEU A 7 -5.21 -27.99 2.11
C LEU A 7 -4.49 -27.59 0.81
N ILE A 8 -4.71 -28.35 -0.25
CA ILE A 8 -4.10 -28.07 -1.57
C ILE A 8 -4.45 -26.66 -2.06
N LYS A 9 -5.73 -26.26 -1.96
CA LYS A 9 -6.16 -24.92 -2.36
C LYS A 9 -5.45 -23.80 -1.58
N ARG A 10 -5.26 -23.99 -0.27
CA ARG A 10 -4.55 -23.04 0.57
C ARG A 10 -3.08 -22.93 0.22
N LEU A 11 -2.43 -24.07 -0.03
CA LEU A 11 -1.03 -24.10 -0.48
C LEU A 11 -0.87 -23.39 -1.82
N ILE A 12 -1.79 -23.59 -2.76
CA ILE A 12 -1.79 -22.88 -4.04
C ILE A 12 -1.85 -21.36 -3.81
N VAL A 13 -2.77 -20.88 -2.95
CA VAL A 13 -2.89 -19.43 -2.67
C VAL A 13 -1.63 -18.88 -2.00
N LEU A 14 -1.05 -19.61 -1.05
CA LEU A 14 0.18 -19.19 -0.37
C LEU A 14 1.36 -19.10 -1.35
N ILE A 15 1.58 -20.15 -2.12
CA ILE A 15 2.67 -20.18 -3.13
C ILE A 15 2.45 -19.08 -4.18
N SER A 16 1.22 -18.94 -4.69
CA SER A 16 0.88 -17.91 -5.67
C SER A 16 1.07 -16.51 -5.13
N SER A 17 0.73 -16.25 -3.84
CA SER A 17 0.95 -14.93 -3.22
C SER A 17 2.43 -14.56 -3.19
N VAL A 18 3.31 -15.49 -2.79
CA VAL A 18 4.77 -15.27 -2.76
C VAL A 18 5.32 -15.08 -4.16
N PHE A 19 4.89 -15.92 -5.10
CA PHE A 19 5.34 -15.86 -6.49
C PHE A 19 4.93 -14.55 -7.18
N LEU A 20 3.67 -14.13 -7.00
CA LEU A 20 3.19 -12.86 -7.54
C LEU A 20 3.87 -11.67 -6.87
N PHE A 21 4.12 -11.73 -5.56
CA PHE A 21 4.89 -10.70 -4.86
C PHE A 21 6.27 -10.53 -5.49
N TYR A 22 6.98 -11.64 -5.70
CA TYR A 22 8.29 -11.63 -6.35
C TYR A 22 8.24 -11.03 -7.75
N ILE A 23 7.31 -11.48 -8.59
CA ILE A 23 7.15 -10.96 -9.97
C ILE A 23 6.80 -9.48 -9.96
N PHE A 24 5.88 -9.03 -9.11
CA PHE A 24 5.43 -7.64 -9.11
C PHE A 24 6.49 -6.67 -8.61
N ILE A 25 7.29 -7.07 -7.61
CA ILE A 25 8.44 -6.27 -7.17
C ILE A 25 9.47 -6.14 -8.30
N HIS A 26 9.74 -7.23 -9.04
CA HIS A 26 10.63 -7.16 -10.21
C HIS A 26 10.02 -6.34 -11.34
N ALA A 27 8.71 -6.42 -11.58
CA ALA A 27 8.03 -5.58 -12.56
C ALA A 27 8.14 -4.08 -12.19
N LYS A 28 8.08 -3.71 -10.90
CA LYS A 28 8.33 -2.34 -10.46
C LYS A 28 9.72 -1.87 -10.88
N PHE A 29 10.77 -2.63 -10.57
CA PHE A 29 12.14 -2.28 -10.96
C PHE A 29 12.32 -2.23 -12.49
N LEU A 30 11.59 -3.06 -13.22
CA LEU A 30 11.59 -2.99 -14.68
C LEU A 30 10.95 -1.70 -15.19
N VAL A 31 9.81 -1.28 -14.62
CA VAL A 31 9.18 0.01 -14.94
C VAL A 31 10.15 1.15 -14.71
N ASP A 32 10.85 1.16 -13.57
CA ASP A 32 11.83 2.21 -13.24
C ASP A 32 12.99 2.29 -14.24
N SER A 33 13.24 1.24 -15.03
CA SER A 33 14.28 1.20 -16.08
C SER A 33 13.79 1.58 -17.48
N ILE A 34 12.46 1.72 -17.66
CA ILE A 34 11.85 2.02 -18.98
C ILE A 34 11.42 3.50 -19.02
N ASN A 35 12.01 4.28 -19.91
CA ASN A 35 11.68 5.70 -20.05
C ASN A 35 10.41 5.97 -20.89
N ASP A 36 9.78 4.94 -21.45
CA ASP A 36 8.55 5.08 -22.23
C ASP A 36 7.29 4.98 -21.38
N ILE A 37 6.54 6.06 -21.29
CA ILE A 37 5.30 6.17 -20.50
C ILE A 37 4.28 5.10 -20.90
N THR A 38 4.13 4.84 -22.21
CA THR A 38 3.13 3.89 -22.71
C THR A 38 3.41 2.48 -22.23
N SER A 39 4.67 2.05 -22.34
CA SER A 39 5.12 0.74 -21.88
C SER A 39 4.96 0.59 -20.37
N ASN A 40 5.24 1.64 -19.60
CA ASN A 40 5.06 1.66 -18.15
C ASN A 40 3.59 1.52 -17.74
N VAL A 41 2.71 2.27 -18.37
CA VAL A 41 1.26 2.19 -18.11
C VAL A 41 0.72 0.80 -18.47
N ILE A 42 1.15 0.23 -19.59
CA ILE A 42 0.76 -1.13 -20.01
C ILE A 42 1.20 -2.16 -18.95
N LEU A 43 2.43 -2.08 -18.46
CA LEU A 43 2.95 -3.00 -17.46
C LEU A 43 2.18 -2.89 -16.13
N ILE A 44 1.90 -1.66 -15.67
CA ILE A 44 1.06 -1.43 -14.48
C ILE A 44 -0.34 -2.04 -14.68
N LEU A 45 -0.95 -1.85 -15.84
CA LEU A 45 -2.27 -2.44 -16.15
C LEU A 45 -2.23 -3.97 -16.12
N ILE A 46 -1.18 -4.60 -16.66
CA ILE A 46 -1.00 -6.05 -16.60
C ILE A 46 -0.95 -6.51 -15.13
N VAL A 47 -0.16 -5.86 -14.28
CA VAL A 47 -0.07 -6.19 -12.84
C VAL A 47 -1.44 -6.08 -12.17
N VAL A 48 -2.19 -5.01 -12.43
CA VAL A 48 -3.54 -4.82 -11.89
C VAL A 48 -4.49 -5.92 -12.34
N VAL A 49 -4.50 -6.27 -13.63
CA VAL A 49 -5.37 -7.33 -14.17
C VAL A 49 -5.03 -8.68 -13.56
N VAL A 50 -3.75 -9.06 -13.49
CA VAL A 50 -3.31 -10.31 -12.87
C VAL A 50 -3.71 -10.36 -11.39
N TYR A 51 -3.51 -9.27 -10.65
CA TYR A 51 -3.94 -9.16 -9.26
C TYR A 51 -5.46 -9.32 -9.10
N MET A 52 -6.27 -8.67 -9.94
CA MET A 52 -7.74 -8.80 -9.89
C MET A 52 -8.20 -10.24 -10.15
N ILE A 53 -7.58 -10.93 -11.10
CA ILE A 53 -7.86 -12.34 -11.39
C ILE A 53 -7.52 -13.19 -10.15
N PHE A 54 -6.36 -12.96 -9.54
CA PHE A 54 -5.93 -13.66 -8.34
C PHE A 54 -6.89 -13.43 -7.15
N VAL A 55 -7.27 -12.19 -6.88
CA VAL A 55 -8.25 -11.86 -5.83
C VAL A 55 -9.60 -12.53 -6.08
N LYS A 56 -10.07 -12.53 -7.33
CA LYS A 56 -11.32 -13.24 -7.71
C LYS A 56 -11.21 -14.74 -7.44
N TYR A 57 -10.06 -15.34 -7.73
CA TYR A 57 -9.79 -16.75 -7.41
C TYR A 57 -9.82 -16.99 -5.90
N VAL A 58 -9.13 -16.18 -5.09
CA VAL A 58 -9.09 -16.30 -3.63
C VAL A 58 -10.48 -16.17 -3.01
N LYS A 59 -11.29 -15.21 -3.49
CA LYS A 59 -12.69 -15.05 -3.07
C LYS A 59 -13.52 -16.28 -3.35
N LYS A 60 -13.42 -16.86 -4.56
CA LYS A 60 -14.14 -18.08 -4.95
C LYS A 60 -13.79 -19.28 -4.06
N GLN A 61 -12.59 -19.30 -3.48
CA GLN A 61 -12.16 -20.39 -2.60
C GLN A 61 -12.63 -20.21 -1.14
N ASN A 62 -13.24 -19.08 -0.77
CA ASN A 62 -13.65 -18.74 0.60
C ASN A 62 -12.52 -18.90 1.63
N LEU A 63 -11.31 -18.58 1.25
CA LEU A 63 -10.11 -18.74 2.10
C LEU A 63 -9.88 -17.57 3.05
N ILE A 64 -10.51 -16.45 2.79
CA ILE A 64 -10.46 -15.24 3.64
C ILE A 64 -11.89 -14.84 3.98
N THR A 65 -12.12 -14.44 5.21
CA THR A 65 -13.45 -14.02 5.68
C THR A 65 -14.00 -12.90 4.79
N GLU A 66 -15.22 -13.02 4.29
CA GLU A 66 -15.87 -12.02 3.42
C GLU A 66 -15.84 -10.61 4.01
N LYS A 67 -15.86 -10.50 5.34
CA LYS A 67 -15.77 -9.22 6.07
C LYS A 67 -14.62 -8.33 5.63
N TYR A 68 -13.48 -8.92 5.23
CA TYR A 68 -12.27 -8.18 4.83
C TYR A 68 -12.10 -8.10 3.31
N MET A 69 -12.87 -8.89 2.56
CA MET A 69 -12.83 -8.91 1.10
C MET A 69 -13.98 -8.14 0.45
N LYS A 70 -15.01 -7.80 1.22
CA LYS A 70 -16.03 -6.86 0.76
C LYS A 70 -15.42 -5.47 0.81
N THR A 71 -15.20 -4.91 -0.37
CA THR A 71 -15.19 -3.46 -0.50
C THR A 71 -16.60 -3.01 -0.12
N GLU A 72 -16.83 -2.70 1.15
CA GLU A 72 -18.04 -1.99 1.49
C GLU A 72 -18.04 -0.73 0.60
N ASN A 73 -19.19 -0.40 0.03
CA ASN A 73 -19.46 0.92 -0.53
C ASN A 73 -19.47 1.92 0.63
N GLY A 74 -18.37 1.92 1.40
CA GLY A 74 -18.16 2.81 2.51
C GLY A 74 -18.21 4.23 1.99
N ASN A 75 -18.83 5.08 2.77
CA ASN A 75 -18.98 6.50 2.50
C ASN A 75 -17.65 7.05 1.96
N TRP A 76 -17.61 7.45 0.68
CA TRP A 76 -16.40 7.90 0.01
C TRP A 76 -15.72 9.07 0.76
N HIS A 77 -16.51 9.87 1.50
CA HIS A 77 -16.00 10.91 2.38
C HIS A 77 -15.08 10.38 3.48
N CYS A 78 -15.37 9.17 3.99
CA CYS A 78 -14.53 8.48 4.95
C CYS A 78 -13.18 8.10 4.35
N LYS A 79 -13.19 7.54 3.15
CA LYS A 79 -11.95 7.17 2.44
C LYS A 79 -11.11 8.40 2.12
N LEU A 80 -11.75 9.49 1.69
CA LEU A 80 -11.10 10.76 1.46
C LEU A 80 -10.45 11.32 2.73
N SER A 81 -11.17 11.26 3.86
CA SER A 81 -10.63 11.68 5.17
C SER A 81 -9.42 10.85 5.58
N LEU A 82 -9.44 9.52 5.34
CA LEU A 82 -8.28 8.66 5.61
C LEU A 82 -7.09 9.00 4.71
N ILE A 83 -7.32 9.35 3.45
CA ILE A 83 -6.26 9.81 2.55
C ILE A 83 -5.60 11.07 3.12
N PHE A 84 -6.38 12.09 3.50
CA PHE A 84 -5.82 13.33 4.04
C PHE A 84 -5.11 13.12 5.39
N LEU A 85 -5.64 12.29 6.28
CA LEU A 85 -4.95 11.93 7.52
C LEU A 85 -3.65 11.17 7.26
N GLY A 86 -3.65 10.26 6.30
CA GLY A 86 -2.45 9.53 5.88
C GLY A 86 -1.39 10.46 5.30
N LEU A 87 -1.79 11.42 4.45
CA LEU A 87 -0.90 12.46 3.92
C LEU A 87 -0.30 13.29 5.05
N LEU A 88 -1.12 13.82 5.95
CA LEU A 88 -0.65 14.61 7.09
C LEU A 88 0.33 13.82 7.96
N ALA A 89 0.01 12.58 8.29
CA ALA A 89 0.86 11.73 9.10
C ALA A 89 2.24 11.50 8.45
N ASN A 90 2.28 11.25 7.14
CA ASN A 90 3.55 11.10 6.41
C ASN A 90 4.32 12.41 6.29
N LEU A 91 3.65 13.55 6.08
CA LEU A 91 4.32 14.86 6.06
C LEU A 91 4.93 15.20 7.42
N CYS A 92 4.20 14.95 8.51
CA CYS A 92 4.73 15.13 9.88
C CYS A 92 5.92 14.18 10.16
N LEU A 93 5.87 12.97 9.62
CA LEU A 93 6.97 12.01 9.72
C LEU A 93 8.21 12.55 9.00
N ASN A 94 8.07 12.95 7.74
CA ASN A 94 9.16 13.48 6.92
C ASN A 94 9.77 14.77 7.50
N SER A 95 8.98 15.62 8.13
CA SER A 95 9.47 16.84 8.77
C SER A 95 10.34 16.58 10.01
N LYS A 96 10.10 15.46 10.71
CA LYS A 96 10.87 15.06 11.90
C LYS A 96 12.13 14.27 11.59
N PHE A 97 12.07 13.43 10.58
CA PHE A 97 13.18 12.62 10.12
C PHE A 97 13.75 13.29 8.89
N ASN A 98 15.01 13.70 8.95
CA ASN A 98 15.69 14.42 7.87
C ASN A 98 15.48 13.69 6.52
N SER A 99 14.86 14.35 5.55
CA SER A 99 14.36 13.74 4.29
C SER A 99 15.46 13.29 3.31
N ASN A 100 16.74 13.46 3.65
CA ASN A 100 17.87 13.06 2.81
C ASN A 100 18.24 11.57 2.98
N THR A 101 17.30 10.68 2.70
CA THR A 101 17.59 9.23 2.66
C THR A 101 18.37 8.88 1.39
N GLU A 102 19.23 7.87 1.47
CA GLU A 102 19.98 7.41 0.28
C GLU A 102 19.03 6.90 -0.82
N ASN A 103 17.91 6.28 -0.44
CA ASN A 103 16.88 5.89 -1.39
C ASN A 103 16.31 7.09 -2.16
N GLN A 104 16.04 8.21 -1.46
CA GLN A 104 15.54 9.42 -2.11
C GLN A 104 16.56 10.01 -3.08
N LYS A 105 17.84 10.06 -2.69
CA LYS A 105 18.91 10.50 -3.58
C LYS A 105 19.05 9.64 -4.83
N LEU A 106 18.86 8.32 -4.69
CA LEU A 106 18.86 7.41 -5.85
C LEU A 106 17.71 7.70 -6.80
N VAL A 107 16.48 7.90 -6.27
CA VAL A 107 15.30 8.28 -7.07
C VAL A 107 15.52 9.63 -7.75
N GLU A 108 15.98 10.64 -7.03
CA GLU A 108 16.29 11.95 -7.60
C GLU A 108 17.32 11.87 -8.72
N LYS A 109 18.38 11.08 -8.54
CA LYS A 109 19.40 10.86 -9.57
C LYS A 109 18.83 10.18 -10.83
N GLN A 110 17.94 9.20 -10.66
CA GLN A 110 17.25 8.54 -11.76
C GLN A 110 16.35 9.52 -12.51
N ASN A 111 15.69 10.43 -11.79
CA ASN A 111 14.72 11.37 -12.35
C ASN A 111 15.33 12.60 -13.01
N GLN A 112 16.63 12.88 -12.83
CA GLN A 112 17.29 14.10 -13.36
C GLN A 112 17.13 14.27 -14.89
N HIS A 113 16.91 13.19 -15.62
CA HIS A 113 16.79 13.19 -17.09
C HIS A 113 15.35 12.96 -17.57
N LEU A 114 14.39 12.81 -16.64
CA LEU A 114 13.00 12.51 -16.97
C LEU A 114 12.16 13.79 -16.97
N ASP A 115 11.25 13.90 -17.93
CA ASP A 115 10.22 14.93 -17.89
C ASP A 115 9.22 14.69 -16.74
N MET A 116 8.47 15.73 -16.36
CA MET A 116 7.51 15.69 -15.25
C MET A 116 6.46 14.57 -15.38
N TYR A 117 5.98 14.31 -16.61
CA TYR A 117 4.94 13.28 -16.82
C TYR A 117 5.49 11.89 -16.60
N THR A 118 6.71 11.65 -17.07
CA THR A 118 7.42 10.38 -16.87
C THR A 118 7.70 10.16 -15.37
N GLN A 119 8.15 11.19 -14.64
CA GLN A 119 8.33 11.12 -13.19
C GLN A 119 7.02 10.79 -12.45
N LEU A 120 5.89 11.41 -12.84
CA LEU A 120 4.58 11.10 -12.25
C LEU A 120 4.16 9.64 -12.47
N VAL A 121 4.47 9.08 -13.63
CA VAL A 121 4.17 7.65 -13.88
C VAL A 121 5.08 6.75 -13.05
N HIS A 122 6.39 7.02 -13.02
CA HIS A 122 7.36 6.21 -12.29
C HIS A 122 7.15 6.27 -10.77
N ASP A 123 7.16 7.47 -10.20
CA ASP A 123 7.22 7.62 -8.75
C ASP A 123 5.84 7.55 -8.11
N CYS A 124 4.80 8.03 -8.82
CA CYS A 124 3.47 8.10 -8.24
C CYS A 124 2.60 6.91 -8.62
N LEU A 125 2.41 6.63 -9.93
CA LEU A 125 1.52 5.56 -10.35
C LEU A 125 2.15 4.18 -10.11
N ASN A 126 3.42 3.99 -10.47
CA ASN A 126 4.11 2.72 -10.28
C ASN A 126 4.18 2.36 -8.79
N ALA A 127 4.77 3.21 -7.95
CA ALA A 127 4.86 2.96 -6.53
C ALA A 127 3.48 2.88 -5.88
N GLY A 128 2.60 3.86 -6.13
CA GLY A 128 1.27 3.89 -5.55
C GLY A 128 0.40 2.68 -5.89
N ILE A 129 0.57 2.04 -7.04
CA ILE A 129 -0.25 0.90 -7.46
C ILE A 129 0.46 -0.42 -7.17
N ILE A 130 1.66 -0.63 -7.69
CA ILE A 130 2.34 -1.93 -7.61
C ILE A 130 2.75 -2.24 -6.17
N GLU A 131 3.31 -1.27 -5.45
CA GLU A 131 3.70 -1.49 -4.06
C GLU A 131 2.49 -1.76 -3.18
N GLU A 132 1.40 -1.01 -3.34
CA GLU A 132 0.21 -1.27 -2.52
C GLU A 132 -0.40 -2.65 -2.82
N ILE A 133 -0.40 -3.10 -4.08
CA ILE A 133 -0.79 -4.47 -4.43
C ILE A 133 0.10 -5.48 -3.71
N CYS A 134 1.41 -5.28 -3.70
CA CYS A 134 2.36 -6.17 -3.04
C CYS A 134 2.15 -6.19 -1.53
N PHE A 135 2.22 -5.03 -0.88
CA PHE A 135 2.28 -4.94 0.57
C PHE A 135 0.92 -5.03 1.24
N ARG A 136 -0.15 -4.46 0.65
CA ARG A 136 -1.50 -4.45 1.23
C ARG A 136 -2.41 -5.50 0.60
N GLY A 137 -2.16 -5.86 -0.64
CA GLY A 137 -2.92 -6.92 -1.31
C GLY A 137 -2.37 -8.32 -1.01
N LEU A 138 -1.18 -8.62 -1.51
CA LEU A 138 -0.64 -10.00 -1.49
C LEU A 138 -0.21 -10.44 -0.09
N ILE A 139 0.47 -9.58 0.70
CA ILE A 139 0.86 -9.92 2.08
C ILE A 139 -0.40 -10.12 2.94
N PHE A 140 -1.44 -9.31 2.76
CA PHE A 140 -2.71 -9.51 3.46
C PHE A 140 -3.30 -10.89 3.16
N ILE A 141 -3.43 -11.25 1.88
CA ILE A 141 -3.95 -12.55 1.45
C ILE A 141 -3.09 -13.69 2.05
N PHE A 142 -1.78 -13.56 2.00
CA PHE A 142 -0.83 -14.54 2.54
C PHE A 142 -1.03 -14.75 4.05
N ILE A 143 -0.97 -13.68 4.84
CA ILE A 143 -1.11 -13.74 6.30
C ILE A 143 -2.47 -14.32 6.70
N PHE A 144 -3.56 -13.81 6.14
CA PHE A 144 -4.90 -14.31 6.47
C PHE A 144 -5.11 -15.75 6.04
N SER A 145 -4.51 -16.21 4.94
CA SER A 145 -4.57 -17.62 4.52
C SER A 145 -3.84 -18.54 5.50
N ILE A 146 -2.70 -18.11 6.06
CA ILE A 146 -1.98 -18.85 7.10
C ILE A 146 -2.82 -18.94 8.37
N PHE A 147 -3.29 -17.79 8.88
CA PHE A 147 -4.05 -17.77 10.13
C PHE A 147 -5.34 -18.56 10.04
N ASN A 148 -6.06 -18.47 8.93
CA ASN A 148 -7.24 -19.30 8.68
C ASN A 148 -6.91 -20.80 8.67
N TYR A 149 -5.73 -21.19 8.23
CA TYR A 149 -5.32 -22.59 8.27
C TYR A 149 -5.12 -23.10 9.70
N PHE A 150 -4.35 -22.35 10.51
CA PHE A 150 -4.00 -22.79 11.86
C PHE A 150 -5.13 -22.65 12.87
N PHE A 151 -6.00 -21.65 12.72
CA PHE A 151 -7.03 -21.30 13.70
C PHE A 151 -8.45 -21.65 13.27
N SER A 152 -8.67 -22.23 12.08
CA SER A 152 -10.01 -22.59 11.57
C SER A 152 -10.80 -23.57 12.45
N LYS A 153 -10.11 -24.29 13.36
CA LYS A 153 -10.74 -25.23 14.30
C LYS A 153 -11.26 -24.56 15.57
N ARG A 154 -10.86 -23.35 15.88
CA ARG A 154 -11.33 -22.62 17.07
C ARG A 154 -12.55 -21.80 16.64
N LYS A 155 -13.71 -22.01 17.31
CA LYS A 155 -14.97 -21.29 17.08
C LYS A 155 -14.86 -19.76 17.26
N GLN A 156 -13.78 -19.27 17.86
CA GLN A 156 -13.45 -17.86 18.03
C GLN A 156 -12.16 -17.58 17.28
N GLN A 157 -12.31 -17.22 16.01
CA GLN A 157 -11.19 -16.73 15.21
C GLN A 157 -10.83 -15.34 15.75
N ASN A 158 -9.70 -15.26 16.46
CA ASN A 158 -9.15 -13.97 16.90
C ASN A 158 -8.57 -13.24 15.67
N ASP A 159 -9.44 -12.54 14.95
CA ASP A 159 -9.07 -11.71 13.79
C ASP A 159 -7.97 -10.69 14.13
N TRP A 160 -7.91 -10.27 15.40
CA TRP A 160 -6.91 -9.33 15.90
C TRP A 160 -5.47 -9.80 15.69
N LEU A 161 -5.20 -11.09 15.92
CA LEU A 161 -3.85 -11.60 15.75
C LEU A 161 -3.43 -11.58 14.27
N SER A 162 -4.34 -11.91 13.37
CA SER A 162 -4.12 -11.82 11.91
C SER A 162 -3.89 -10.38 11.47
N LEU A 163 -4.66 -9.43 12.00
CA LEU A 163 -4.54 -8.01 11.69
C LEU A 163 -3.21 -7.42 12.19
N ILE A 164 -2.85 -7.70 13.45
CA ILE A 164 -1.58 -7.24 14.02
C ILE A 164 -0.40 -7.84 13.25
N SER A 165 -0.44 -9.15 12.97
CA SER A 165 0.60 -9.81 12.18
C SER A 165 0.73 -9.21 10.78
N PHE A 166 -0.39 -8.93 10.12
CA PHE A 166 -0.39 -8.27 8.82
C PHE A 166 0.26 -6.88 8.90
N VAL A 167 -0.16 -6.04 9.85
CA VAL A 167 0.38 -4.69 10.02
C VAL A 167 1.89 -4.74 10.23
N LEU A 168 2.37 -5.58 11.15
CA LEU A 168 3.80 -5.67 11.47
C LEU A 168 4.60 -6.22 10.28
N VAL A 169 4.19 -7.35 9.71
CA VAL A 169 4.91 -8.01 8.62
C VAL A 169 4.95 -7.12 7.37
N SER A 170 3.81 -6.55 6.98
CA SER A 170 3.73 -5.64 5.83
C SER A 170 4.64 -4.43 6.01
N SER A 171 4.64 -3.82 7.20
CA SER A 171 5.46 -2.63 7.49
C SER A 171 6.95 -2.95 7.57
N CYS A 172 7.32 -4.09 8.16
CA CYS A 172 8.71 -4.54 8.20
C CYS A 172 9.27 -4.79 6.80
N ILE A 173 8.52 -5.53 5.97
CA ILE A 173 8.96 -5.84 4.60
C ILE A 173 9.04 -4.55 3.77
N PHE A 174 8.07 -3.64 3.92
CA PHE A 174 8.08 -2.34 3.27
C PHE A 174 9.34 -1.54 3.64
N GLY A 175 9.66 -1.43 4.93
CA GLY A 175 10.86 -0.75 5.38
C GLY A 175 12.15 -1.37 4.85
N ILE A 176 12.27 -2.70 4.92
CA ILE A 176 13.46 -3.43 4.46
C ILE A 176 13.70 -3.22 2.96
N ILE A 177 12.66 -3.35 2.12
CA ILE A 177 12.81 -3.21 0.66
C ILE A 177 13.26 -1.80 0.28
N HIS A 178 12.83 -0.77 1.00
CA HIS A 178 13.23 0.62 0.71
C HIS A 178 14.67 0.94 1.09
N VAL A 179 15.24 0.27 2.08
CA VAL A 179 16.62 0.56 2.53
C VAL A 179 17.66 -0.40 1.97
N ILE A 180 17.26 -1.59 1.52
CA ILE A 180 18.21 -2.65 1.13
C ILE A 180 19.09 -2.24 -0.06
N ASN A 181 18.53 -1.54 -1.04
CA ASN A 181 19.25 -1.15 -2.27
C ASN A 181 20.25 -0.02 -2.01
N GLY A 182 19.93 0.91 -1.10
CA GLY A 182 20.81 2.03 -0.72
C GLY A 182 21.71 1.73 0.47
N GLY A 183 21.53 0.58 1.16
CA GLY A 183 22.23 0.26 2.40
C GLY A 183 21.88 1.22 3.56
N ASP A 184 20.78 1.94 3.48
CA ASP A 184 20.40 3.05 4.37
C ASP A 184 19.63 2.56 5.61
N TRP A 185 20.22 1.61 6.33
CA TRP A 185 19.58 0.98 7.49
C TRP A 185 19.23 1.94 8.63
N ASN A 186 19.93 3.07 8.73
CA ASN A 186 19.65 4.09 9.75
C ASN A 186 18.29 4.74 9.57
N ASN A 187 17.79 4.77 8.33
CA ASN A 187 16.51 5.39 7.97
C ASN A 187 15.35 4.39 7.81
N ILE A 188 15.55 3.11 8.18
CA ILE A 188 14.50 2.07 8.09
C ILE A 188 13.22 2.46 8.84
N SER A 189 13.35 3.19 9.95
CA SER A 189 12.21 3.64 10.77
C SER A 189 11.22 4.50 10.00
N ILE A 190 11.69 5.36 9.09
CA ILE A 190 10.83 6.24 8.27
C ILE A 190 9.91 5.38 7.41
N TYR A 191 10.48 4.44 6.67
CA TYR A 191 9.73 3.55 5.79
C TYR A 191 8.85 2.58 6.56
N PHE A 192 9.33 2.06 7.70
CA PHE A 192 8.53 1.22 8.58
C PHE A 192 7.28 1.94 9.09
N ILE A 193 7.40 3.19 9.56
CA ILE A 193 6.27 3.98 10.05
C ILE A 193 5.32 4.34 8.90
N SER A 194 5.82 4.70 7.72
CA SER A 194 4.99 4.87 6.52
C SER A 194 4.23 3.58 6.19
N GLY A 195 4.91 2.44 6.26
CA GLY A 195 4.30 1.12 6.13
C GLY A 195 3.17 0.87 7.14
N LEU A 196 3.36 1.28 8.41
CA LEU A 196 2.31 1.20 9.45
C LEU A 196 1.10 2.07 9.08
N ILE A 197 1.32 3.32 8.68
CA ILE A 197 0.25 4.24 8.29
C ILE A 197 -0.61 3.63 7.18
N PHE A 198 0.00 3.15 6.10
CA PHE A 198 -0.73 2.54 4.99
C PHE A 198 -1.44 1.24 5.38
N SER A 199 -0.81 0.40 6.22
CA SER A 199 -1.44 -0.85 6.67
C SER A 199 -2.67 -0.59 7.54
N VAL A 200 -2.61 0.40 8.43
CA VAL A 200 -3.76 0.85 9.24
C VAL A 200 -4.84 1.46 8.35
N MET A 201 -4.47 2.32 7.40
CA MET A 201 -5.40 2.88 6.41
C MET A 201 -6.14 1.78 5.63
N PHE A 202 -5.43 0.74 5.19
CA PHE A 202 -6.03 -0.40 4.50
C PHE A 202 -7.05 -1.11 5.36
N ILE A 203 -6.74 -1.40 6.63
CA ILE A 203 -7.66 -2.06 7.57
C ILE A 203 -8.91 -1.21 7.80
N LEU A 204 -8.75 0.10 8.00
CA LEU A 204 -9.86 1.02 8.28
C LEU A 204 -10.73 1.27 7.06
N SER A 205 -10.12 1.44 5.88
CA SER A 205 -10.86 1.69 4.64
C SER A 205 -11.44 0.43 4.00
N LYS A 206 -10.84 -0.74 4.29
CA LYS A 206 -11.10 -2.02 3.60
C LYS A 206 -10.98 -1.91 2.06
N ASP A 207 -10.21 -0.93 1.59
CA ASP A 207 -10.07 -0.61 0.18
C ASP A 207 -8.63 -0.22 -0.16
N ILE A 208 -7.98 -1.05 -0.94
CA ILE A 208 -6.60 -0.84 -1.38
C ILE A 208 -6.42 0.45 -2.19
N LYS A 209 -7.47 0.89 -2.90
CA LYS A 209 -7.45 2.13 -3.69
C LYS A 209 -7.20 3.37 -2.83
N THR A 210 -7.69 3.35 -1.58
CA THR A 210 -7.45 4.44 -0.61
C THR A 210 -5.96 4.58 -0.32
N CYS A 211 -5.26 3.46 -0.14
CA CYS A 211 -3.81 3.46 0.06
C CYS A 211 -3.06 3.85 -1.22
N MET A 212 -3.48 3.31 -2.39
CA MET A 212 -2.89 3.66 -3.69
C MET A 212 -2.93 5.16 -3.97
N ILE A 213 -4.08 5.80 -3.75
CA ILE A 213 -4.23 7.25 -3.96
C ILE A 213 -3.37 8.03 -2.96
N CYS A 214 -3.40 7.67 -1.69
CA CYS A 214 -2.60 8.35 -0.68
C CYS A 214 -1.10 8.24 -0.99
N HIS A 215 -0.62 7.05 -1.33
CA HIS A 215 0.79 6.79 -1.67
C HIS A 215 1.22 7.58 -2.92
N ALA A 216 0.43 7.53 -3.99
CA ALA A 216 0.69 8.29 -5.19
C ALA A 216 0.77 9.81 -4.92
N LEU A 217 -0.10 10.34 -4.07
CA LEU A 217 -0.07 11.76 -3.69
C LEU A 217 1.16 12.12 -2.86
N ILE A 218 1.60 11.24 -1.93
CA ILE A 218 2.83 11.47 -1.16
C ILE A 218 4.04 11.54 -2.09
N ASN A 219 4.12 10.67 -3.08
CA ASN A 219 5.23 10.64 -4.03
C ASN A 219 5.15 11.78 -5.06
N ALA A 220 3.96 12.31 -5.37
CA ALA A 220 3.79 13.47 -6.23
C ALA A 220 4.27 14.78 -5.57
N PHE A 221 4.27 14.83 -4.24
CA PHE A 221 4.58 16.04 -3.48
C PHE A 221 5.96 16.64 -3.80
N PRO A 222 7.07 15.87 -3.78
CA PRO A 222 8.39 16.38 -4.16
C PRO A 222 8.43 16.91 -5.59
N ILE A 223 7.73 16.28 -6.54
CA ILE A 223 7.71 16.67 -7.95
C ILE A 223 7.08 18.07 -8.10
N PHE A 224 5.96 18.32 -7.40
CA PHE A 224 5.30 19.62 -7.44
C PHE A 224 6.04 20.72 -6.68
N ASN A 225 6.78 20.38 -5.61
CA ASN A 225 7.56 21.36 -4.86
C ASN A 225 8.67 22.02 -5.69
N HIS A 226 9.18 21.35 -6.71
CA HIS A 226 10.14 21.95 -7.66
C HIS A 226 9.50 23.01 -8.57
N THR A 227 8.17 23.14 -8.62
CA THR A 227 7.44 24.06 -9.51
C THR A 227 6.98 25.39 -8.89
N HIS A 228 7.64 25.89 -7.84
CA HIS A 228 7.35 27.20 -7.19
C HIS A 228 6.00 27.35 -6.46
N LEU A 229 5.26 26.27 -6.20
CA LEU A 229 3.99 26.30 -5.45
C LEU A 229 4.14 26.14 -3.92
N ASN A 230 5.34 26.46 -3.40
CA ASN A 230 5.81 26.09 -2.07
C ASN A 230 5.00 26.60 -0.85
N TYR A 231 4.13 27.60 -1.02
CA TYR A 231 3.49 28.26 0.12
C TYR A 231 1.99 27.95 0.30
N ILE A 232 1.29 27.59 -0.76
CA ILE A 232 -0.16 27.34 -0.70
C ILE A 232 -0.44 25.92 -0.21
N GLU A 233 0.45 24.99 -0.50
CA GLU A 233 0.27 23.56 -0.27
C GLU A 233 0.19 23.15 1.20
N PRO A 234 1.13 23.55 2.11
CA PRO A 234 1.05 23.13 3.52
C PRO A 234 -0.24 23.60 4.19
N LEU A 235 -0.69 24.83 3.86
CA LEU A 235 -1.89 25.40 4.46
C LEU A 235 -3.15 24.66 4.00
N THR A 236 -3.25 24.31 2.72
CA THR A 236 -4.39 23.56 2.18
C THR A 236 -4.44 22.15 2.76
N TYR A 237 -3.31 21.46 2.93
CA TYR A 237 -3.24 20.14 3.57
C TYR A 237 -3.64 20.19 5.03
N ILE A 238 -3.19 21.19 5.78
CA ILE A 238 -3.59 21.38 7.19
C ILE A 238 -5.11 21.58 7.28
N ILE A 239 -5.68 22.47 6.47
CA ILE A 239 -7.13 22.75 6.48
C ILE A 239 -7.92 21.48 6.14
N LEU A 240 -7.53 20.78 5.06
CA LEU A 240 -8.20 19.55 4.63
C LEU A 240 -8.07 18.45 5.67
N SER A 241 -6.91 18.33 6.34
CA SER A 241 -6.68 17.35 7.40
C SER A 241 -7.53 17.63 8.63
N VAL A 242 -7.64 18.88 9.05
CA VAL A 242 -8.51 19.30 10.17
C VAL A 242 -9.98 19.00 9.83
N VAL A 243 -10.44 19.39 8.65
CA VAL A 243 -11.81 19.11 8.19
C VAL A 243 -12.07 17.60 8.15
N SER A 244 -11.13 16.83 7.63
CA SER A 244 -11.23 15.37 7.56
C SER A 244 -11.24 14.72 8.92
N PHE A 245 -10.39 15.17 9.85
CA PHE A 245 -10.36 14.70 11.23
C PHE A 245 -11.69 14.98 11.94
N CYS A 246 -12.23 16.19 11.84
CA CYS A 246 -13.53 16.55 12.40
C CYS A 246 -14.65 15.66 11.85
N TYR A 247 -14.59 15.36 10.53
CA TYR A 247 -15.58 14.48 9.90
C TYR A 247 -15.47 13.04 10.41
N VAL A 248 -14.25 12.48 10.53
CA VAL A 248 -14.00 11.16 11.11
C VAL A 248 -14.53 11.07 12.52
N VAL A 249 -14.17 12.02 13.39
CA VAL A 249 -14.61 12.05 14.79
C VAL A 249 -16.14 12.12 14.90
N ARG A 250 -16.78 12.99 14.09
CA ARG A 250 -18.25 13.14 14.10
C ARG A 250 -18.98 11.86 13.67
N ASN A 251 -18.42 11.09 12.75
CA ASN A 251 -19.06 9.89 12.18
C ASN A 251 -18.50 8.58 12.72
N TYR A 252 -17.53 8.63 13.63
CA TYR A 252 -16.86 7.44 14.19
C TYR A 252 -17.84 6.37 14.71
N ARG A 253 -18.90 6.79 15.42
CA ARG A 253 -19.93 5.87 15.96
C ARG A 253 -20.76 5.15 14.90
N LYS A 254 -20.77 5.64 13.66
CA LYS A 254 -21.49 4.99 12.55
C LYS A 254 -20.67 3.91 11.85
N TRP A 255 -19.39 3.80 12.19
CA TRP A 255 -18.44 2.87 11.55
C TRP A 255 -18.12 1.66 12.42
N LEU A 256 -18.42 1.74 13.73
CA LEU A 256 -18.43 0.62 14.67
C LEU A 256 -19.78 -0.10 14.65
#